data_0d3961eefbce49f4e6c8a33d6f5bce8f
#
_entry.id   0d3961eefbce49f4e6c8a33d6f5bce8f
#
_cell.length_a   1.000
_cell.length_b   1.000
_cell.length_c   1.000
_cell.angle_alpha   90.00
_cell.angle_beta   90.00
_cell.angle_gamma   90.00
#
_symmetry.space_group_name_H-M   'P 1'
#
loop_
_entity.id
_entity.type
_entity.pdbx_description
1 polymer ?
#
loop_
_entity_poly.entity_id
_entity_poly.type
_entity_poly.pdbx_seq_one_letter_code
_entity_poly.pdbx_strand_id
1 'polypeptide(L)'
;MNPEKQMNLTMLCDYYELTMSNGYFACGMQNRITYFDIFFRSVPDQGGFAIAAGLEQAVRYIQQLHFDDDDIAYLRGRKMFNEEFLKSLREYKFTGDIWAVPEGTPIFPNEPIMVVRAPAIEAQIIETFLLLTLNHQSLIATKANRVARSARGRTVLEFGSRRAQGSDAAVLGARAAYIGGCRGTACTLTDELYGVPAGGTMAHSWVQMFDSEYDAFKAYCEIYPDNPTLLVDTYNTLKSGVPNAIRVFNEVLKPRGLTKCAIRLDSGDMTYLTKKARKMLDEAGWESCKISCSNALDEYLIQDLLNQGAQIDLFGVGERLITARSEPVFGCVYKLAAVEDEAGNIIPKIKVSENVGKITNPHFKKAYRFYGND
;
A
#
# COMPACT_ATOMS: atom_id res chain seq x y z
N MET A 1 10.20 21.29 6.53
CA MET A 1 9.97 21.60 5.10
C MET A 1 8.61 22.27 5.00
N ASN A 2 8.53 23.35 4.25
CA ASN A 2 7.25 24.03 4.05
C ASN A 2 6.32 23.07 3.26
N PRO A 3 5.12 22.70 3.76
CA PRO A 3 4.20 21.82 3.06
C PRO A 3 3.75 22.35 1.69
N GLU A 4 3.99 23.62 1.42
CA GLU A 4 3.57 24.32 0.20
C GLU A 4 4.48 24.11 -1.01
N LYS A 5 5.62 23.43 -0.88
CA LYS A 5 6.39 22.94 -2.03
C LYS A 5 6.20 21.43 -2.20
N GLN A 6 4.96 21.03 -2.46
CA GLN A 6 4.72 19.72 -3.05
C GLN A 6 5.44 19.71 -4.40
N MET A 7 6.34 18.75 -4.61
CA MET A 7 7.08 18.61 -5.87
C MET A 7 6.09 18.52 -7.03
N ASN A 8 6.22 19.39 -8.05
CA ASN A 8 5.46 19.24 -9.28
C ASN A 8 5.84 17.92 -9.96
N LEU A 9 4.89 16.99 -10.03
CA LEU A 9 5.08 15.66 -10.62
C LEU A 9 4.63 15.57 -12.09
N THR A 10 4.32 16.68 -12.73
CA THR A 10 3.85 16.70 -14.11
C THR A 10 4.85 16.09 -15.08
N MET A 11 6.15 16.26 -14.82
CA MET A 11 7.23 15.64 -15.59
C MET A 11 7.54 14.20 -15.22
N LEU A 12 6.83 13.60 -14.25
CA LEU A 12 6.90 12.15 -13.95
C LEU A 12 6.07 11.37 -14.97
N CYS A 13 6.51 11.40 -16.20
CA CYS A 13 5.93 10.71 -17.34
C CYS A 13 7.02 10.02 -18.16
N ASP A 14 6.68 8.96 -18.86
CA ASP A 14 7.61 8.33 -19.79
C ASP A 14 7.84 9.26 -20.98
N TYR A 15 9.08 9.35 -21.45
CA TYR A 15 9.46 10.32 -22.50
C TYR A 15 8.67 10.16 -23.81
N TYR A 16 8.22 8.94 -24.11
CA TYR A 16 7.38 8.70 -25.29
C TYR A 16 6.00 9.39 -25.19
N GLU A 17 5.49 9.63 -23.99
CA GLU A 17 4.23 10.34 -23.80
C GLU A 17 4.33 11.78 -24.33
N LEU A 18 5.46 12.43 -24.08
CA LEU A 18 5.74 13.77 -24.60
C LEU A 18 6.01 13.77 -26.13
N THR A 19 6.78 12.78 -26.63
CA THR A 19 7.06 12.70 -28.08
C THR A 19 5.80 12.37 -28.87
N MET A 20 4.93 11.48 -28.38
CA MET A 20 3.63 11.21 -28.98
C MET A 20 2.71 12.43 -28.93
N SER A 21 2.68 13.13 -27.79
CA SER A 21 1.86 14.35 -27.63
C SER A 21 2.28 15.44 -28.61
N ASN A 22 3.58 15.66 -28.80
CA ASN A 22 4.10 16.57 -29.85
C ASN A 22 3.70 16.09 -31.25
N GLY A 23 3.72 14.78 -31.51
CA GLY A 23 3.26 14.19 -32.76
C GLY A 23 1.76 14.41 -33.00
N TYR A 24 0.92 14.19 -32.00
CA TYR A 24 -0.52 14.47 -32.06
C TYR A 24 -0.79 15.96 -32.35
N PHE A 25 -0.04 16.85 -31.70
CA PHE A 25 -0.14 18.29 -31.94
C PHE A 25 0.22 18.63 -33.40
N ALA A 26 1.35 18.12 -33.89
CA ALA A 26 1.81 18.38 -35.27
C ALA A 26 0.86 17.82 -36.35
N CYS A 27 0.12 16.77 -36.04
CA CYS A 27 -0.88 16.15 -36.94
C CYS A 27 -2.29 16.72 -36.76
N GLY A 28 -2.51 17.72 -35.90
CA GLY A 28 -3.83 18.32 -35.63
C GLY A 28 -4.79 17.39 -34.88
N MET A 29 -4.26 16.38 -34.16
CA MET A 29 -5.04 15.37 -33.42
C MET A 29 -5.15 15.65 -31.91
N GLN A 30 -4.60 16.77 -31.44
CA GLN A 30 -4.50 17.09 -30.00
C GLN A 30 -5.85 17.07 -29.27
N ASN A 31 -6.92 17.48 -29.94
CA ASN A 31 -8.27 17.58 -29.38
C ASN A 31 -9.15 16.34 -29.66
N ARG A 32 -8.60 15.33 -30.33
CA ARG A 32 -9.35 14.11 -30.61
C ARG A 32 -9.67 13.39 -29.30
N ILE A 33 -10.94 13.14 -29.02
CA ILE A 33 -11.36 12.45 -27.80
C ILE A 33 -10.98 10.98 -27.90
N THR A 34 -10.35 10.49 -26.85
CA THR A 34 -9.85 9.12 -26.70
C THR A 34 -10.42 8.48 -25.45
N TYR A 35 -10.52 7.15 -25.47
CA TYR A 35 -10.92 6.34 -24.33
C TYR A 35 -9.78 5.36 -24.02
N PHE A 36 -9.23 5.43 -22.81
CA PHE A 36 -8.21 4.52 -22.34
C PHE A 36 -8.74 3.74 -21.15
N ASP A 37 -8.44 2.43 -21.12
CA ASP A 37 -8.72 1.58 -19.98
C ASP A 37 -7.46 1.31 -19.20
N ILE A 38 -7.57 1.33 -17.87
CA ILE A 38 -6.60 0.72 -16.96
C ILE A 38 -7.16 -0.61 -16.47
N PHE A 39 -6.40 -1.67 -16.66
CA PHE A 39 -6.73 -3.02 -16.21
C PHE A 39 -5.46 -3.84 -15.97
N PHE A 40 -5.57 -4.96 -15.28
CA PHE A 40 -4.48 -5.92 -15.10
C PHE A 40 -4.87 -7.30 -15.64
N ARG A 41 -3.89 -8.22 -15.83
CA ARG A 41 -4.12 -9.49 -16.52
C ARG A 41 -4.11 -10.70 -15.62
N SER A 42 -3.43 -10.63 -14.49
CA SER A 42 -3.32 -11.72 -13.52
C SER A 42 -3.30 -11.15 -12.11
N VAL A 43 -3.88 -11.90 -11.18
CA VAL A 43 -3.79 -11.55 -9.75
C VAL A 43 -2.44 -12.04 -9.21
N PRO A 44 -1.68 -11.18 -8.49
CA PRO A 44 -0.43 -11.60 -7.87
C PRO A 44 -0.61 -12.83 -6.96
N ASP A 45 0.45 -13.63 -6.87
CA ASP A 45 0.49 -14.85 -6.04
C ASP A 45 -0.64 -15.85 -6.38
N GLN A 46 -1.09 -15.88 -7.62
CA GLN A 46 -2.20 -16.74 -8.09
C GLN A 46 -3.48 -16.55 -7.25
N GLY A 47 -3.72 -15.36 -6.74
CA GLY A 47 -4.91 -15.03 -5.95
C GLY A 47 -6.20 -15.04 -6.78
N GLY A 48 -7.35 -15.14 -6.12
CA GLY A 48 -8.65 -15.12 -6.78
C GLY A 48 -9.15 -13.72 -7.16
N PHE A 49 -8.64 -12.67 -6.50
CA PHE A 49 -8.99 -11.27 -6.75
C PHE A 49 -7.89 -10.35 -6.21
N ALA A 50 -7.92 -9.10 -6.64
CA ALA A 50 -7.09 -8.03 -6.10
C ALA A 50 -7.94 -6.94 -5.41
N ILE A 51 -7.31 -6.02 -4.70
CA ILE A 51 -7.97 -4.89 -4.04
C ILE A 51 -7.55 -3.60 -4.74
N ALA A 52 -8.52 -2.81 -5.19
CA ALA A 52 -8.26 -1.50 -5.79
C ALA A 52 -7.76 -0.51 -4.73
N ALA A 53 -6.67 0.19 -5.02
CA ALA A 53 -6.15 1.28 -4.20
C ALA A 53 -5.32 2.26 -5.06
N GLY A 54 -5.16 3.52 -4.59
CA GLY A 54 -4.41 4.56 -5.28
C GLY A 54 -5.26 5.61 -6.00
N LEU A 55 -6.59 5.50 -5.97
CA LEU A 55 -7.49 6.43 -6.65
C LEU A 55 -7.36 7.85 -6.10
N GLU A 56 -7.26 8.02 -4.79
CA GLU A 56 -7.13 9.34 -4.17
C GLU A 56 -5.90 10.10 -4.70
N GLN A 57 -4.74 9.42 -4.78
CA GLN A 57 -3.49 10.02 -5.26
C GLN A 57 -3.57 10.30 -6.77
N ALA A 58 -4.20 9.42 -7.54
CA ALA A 58 -4.44 9.62 -8.97
C ALA A 58 -5.28 10.86 -9.23
N VAL A 59 -6.38 11.05 -8.50
CA VAL A 59 -7.26 12.23 -8.60
C VAL A 59 -6.51 13.50 -8.21
N ARG A 60 -5.78 13.46 -7.08
CA ARG A 60 -5.01 14.61 -6.59
C ARG A 60 -3.93 15.05 -7.59
N TYR A 61 -3.23 14.10 -8.20
CA TYR A 61 -2.24 14.35 -9.25
C TYR A 61 -2.88 15.07 -10.45
N ILE A 62 -3.98 14.54 -10.98
CA ILE A 62 -4.66 15.10 -12.14
C ILE A 62 -5.14 16.52 -11.87
N GLN A 63 -5.64 16.81 -10.68
CA GLN A 63 -6.09 18.15 -10.28
C GLN A 63 -4.93 19.16 -10.15
N GLN A 64 -3.70 18.70 -9.93
CA GLN A 64 -2.51 19.52 -9.74
C GLN A 64 -1.63 19.63 -10.99
N LEU A 65 -1.96 18.90 -12.06
CA LEU A 65 -1.19 18.89 -13.29
C LEU A 65 -1.02 20.29 -13.88
N HIS A 66 0.22 20.70 -14.09
CA HIS A 66 0.59 21.93 -14.78
C HIS A 66 2.06 21.90 -15.20
N PHE A 67 2.39 22.40 -16.37
CA PHE A 67 3.78 22.59 -16.78
C PHE A 67 4.22 24.01 -16.39
N ASP A 68 5.26 24.10 -15.57
CA ASP A 68 5.85 25.37 -15.19
C ASP A 68 6.91 25.86 -16.21
N ASP A 69 7.47 27.04 -15.98
CA ASP A 69 8.45 27.63 -16.88
C ASP A 69 9.76 26.84 -16.94
N ASP A 70 10.16 26.17 -15.83
CA ASP A 70 11.35 25.34 -15.77
C ASP A 70 11.16 24.07 -16.58
N ASP A 71 9.97 23.44 -16.51
CA ASP A 71 9.60 22.29 -17.35
C ASP A 71 9.68 22.62 -18.83
N ILE A 72 9.09 23.76 -19.22
CA ILE A 72 9.10 24.21 -20.62
C ILE A 72 10.53 24.55 -21.07
N ALA A 73 11.33 25.20 -20.24
CA ALA A 73 12.73 25.50 -20.55
C ALA A 73 13.55 24.22 -20.73
N TYR A 74 13.37 23.22 -19.88
CA TYR A 74 13.99 21.92 -20.02
C TYR A 74 13.61 21.24 -21.34
N LEU A 75 12.32 21.14 -21.64
CA LEU A 75 11.82 20.52 -22.87
C LEU A 75 12.33 21.23 -24.13
N ARG A 76 12.38 22.57 -24.12
CA ARG A 76 12.93 23.39 -25.21
C ARG A 76 14.43 23.08 -25.40
N GLY A 77 15.18 22.91 -24.31
CA GLY A 77 16.59 22.52 -24.36
C GLY A 77 16.84 21.18 -25.03
N ARG A 78 15.86 20.28 -25.06
CA ARG A 78 15.95 18.99 -25.78
C ARG A 78 15.95 19.11 -27.29
N LYS A 79 15.51 20.25 -27.87
CA LYS A 79 15.47 20.55 -29.32
C LYS A 79 14.71 19.52 -30.17
N MET A 80 13.73 18.84 -29.59
CA MET A 80 12.92 17.80 -30.22
C MET A 80 11.45 18.18 -30.36
N PHE A 81 11.02 19.20 -29.63
CA PHE A 81 9.62 19.58 -29.54
C PHE A 81 9.33 20.85 -30.35
N ASN A 82 8.17 20.89 -30.99
CA ASN A 82 7.68 22.06 -31.70
C ASN A 82 7.40 23.19 -30.70
N GLU A 83 7.78 24.43 -31.05
CA GLU A 83 7.63 25.59 -30.15
C GLU A 83 6.15 25.89 -29.85
N GLU A 84 5.25 25.70 -30.82
CA GLU A 84 3.81 25.89 -30.59
C GLU A 84 3.24 24.81 -29.64
N PHE A 85 3.74 23.59 -29.72
CA PHE A 85 3.42 22.54 -28.74
C PHE A 85 3.91 22.94 -27.34
N LEU A 86 5.14 23.42 -27.20
CA LEU A 86 5.67 23.88 -25.91
C LEU A 86 4.86 25.03 -25.32
N LYS A 87 4.36 25.95 -26.18
CA LYS A 87 3.45 26.99 -25.70
C LYS A 87 2.12 26.43 -25.23
N SER A 88 1.56 25.43 -25.93
CA SER A 88 0.29 24.80 -25.53
C SER A 88 0.40 24.05 -24.19
N LEU A 89 1.56 23.50 -23.85
CA LEU A 89 1.76 22.85 -22.55
C LEU A 89 1.65 23.81 -21.36
N ARG A 90 1.92 25.09 -21.51
CA ARG A 90 1.73 26.12 -20.46
C ARG A 90 0.26 26.29 -20.07
N GLU A 91 -0.65 26.03 -20.98
CA GLU A 91 -2.08 26.11 -20.75
C GLU A 91 -2.71 24.75 -20.44
N TYR A 92 -1.85 23.73 -20.33
CA TYR A 92 -2.30 22.36 -20.11
C TYR A 92 -3.13 22.24 -18.84
N LYS A 93 -4.30 21.66 -19.00
CA LYS A 93 -5.19 21.22 -17.91
C LYS A 93 -5.89 19.95 -18.34
N PHE A 94 -6.12 19.06 -17.38
CA PHE A 94 -6.97 17.91 -17.66
C PHE A 94 -8.44 18.35 -17.67
N THR A 95 -9.11 18.16 -18.80
CA THR A 95 -10.52 18.53 -19.03
C THR A 95 -11.43 17.32 -19.26
N GLY A 96 -10.85 16.12 -19.23
CA GLY A 96 -11.55 14.87 -19.49
C GLY A 96 -12.37 14.36 -18.31
N ASP A 97 -12.97 13.20 -18.53
CA ASP A 97 -13.77 12.46 -17.55
C ASP A 97 -13.03 11.17 -17.13
N ILE A 98 -13.18 10.78 -15.87
CA ILE A 98 -12.63 9.54 -15.33
C ILE A 98 -13.72 8.78 -14.59
N TRP A 99 -13.88 7.50 -14.93
CA TRP A 99 -14.67 6.53 -14.19
C TRP A 99 -13.73 5.52 -13.55
N ALA A 100 -13.83 5.31 -12.26
CA ALA A 100 -12.98 4.37 -11.54
C ALA A 100 -13.75 3.60 -10.48
N VAL A 101 -13.28 2.41 -10.15
CA VAL A 101 -13.82 1.65 -9.02
C VAL A 101 -13.36 2.29 -7.71
N PRO A 102 -14.21 2.34 -6.66
CA PRO A 102 -13.81 2.84 -5.35
C PRO A 102 -12.67 2.02 -4.73
N GLU A 103 -11.81 2.67 -3.95
CA GLU A 103 -10.76 1.97 -3.19
C GLU A 103 -11.37 0.94 -2.22
N GLY A 104 -10.63 -0.14 -1.98
CA GLY A 104 -11.09 -1.26 -1.17
C GLY A 104 -12.00 -2.24 -1.92
N THR A 105 -12.41 -1.94 -3.16
CA THR A 105 -13.22 -2.84 -3.97
C THR A 105 -12.38 -4.02 -4.46
N PRO A 106 -12.86 -5.28 -4.31
CA PRO A 106 -12.26 -6.41 -5.01
C PRO A 106 -12.39 -6.24 -6.54
N ILE A 107 -11.28 -6.44 -7.26
CA ILE A 107 -11.20 -6.31 -8.72
C ILE A 107 -10.62 -7.58 -9.34
N PHE A 108 -10.96 -7.82 -10.62
CA PHE A 108 -10.60 -9.04 -11.34
C PHE A 108 -9.84 -8.74 -12.63
N PRO A 109 -9.07 -9.71 -13.15
CA PRO A 109 -8.33 -9.54 -14.40
C PRO A 109 -9.22 -9.15 -15.58
N ASN A 110 -8.68 -8.27 -16.45
CA ASN A 110 -9.32 -7.81 -17.70
C ASN A 110 -10.60 -6.97 -17.52
N GLU A 111 -10.98 -6.63 -16.30
CA GLU A 111 -12.01 -5.61 -16.02
C GLU A 111 -11.36 -4.22 -16.00
N PRO A 112 -11.99 -3.19 -16.59
CA PRO A 112 -11.51 -1.81 -16.45
C PRO A 112 -11.68 -1.37 -14.98
N ILE A 113 -10.55 -1.11 -14.31
CA ILE A 113 -10.54 -0.53 -12.96
C ILE A 113 -10.64 0.99 -13.02
N MET A 114 -10.22 1.56 -14.14
CA MET A 114 -10.37 2.98 -14.47
C MET A 114 -10.53 3.15 -15.96
N VAL A 115 -11.41 4.06 -16.37
CA VAL A 115 -11.57 4.49 -17.77
C VAL A 115 -11.33 6.00 -17.82
N VAL A 116 -10.46 6.42 -18.71
CA VAL A 116 -10.16 7.83 -18.99
C VAL A 116 -10.72 8.20 -20.34
N ARG A 117 -11.60 9.21 -20.40
CA ARG A 117 -12.08 9.86 -21.61
C ARG A 117 -11.52 11.27 -21.65
N ALA A 118 -10.65 11.57 -22.58
CA ALA A 118 -10.03 12.90 -22.67
C ALA A 118 -9.48 13.19 -24.08
N PRO A 119 -9.17 14.46 -24.38
CA PRO A 119 -8.35 14.82 -25.53
C PRO A 119 -7.04 14.03 -25.56
N ALA A 120 -6.55 13.69 -26.76
CA ALA A 120 -5.45 12.73 -26.93
C ALA A 120 -4.19 13.07 -26.14
N ILE A 121 -3.80 14.35 -26.08
CA ILE A 121 -2.61 14.78 -25.32
C ILE A 121 -2.86 14.66 -23.82
N GLU A 122 -4.04 15.04 -23.35
CA GLU A 122 -4.39 14.99 -21.94
C GLU A 122 -4.42 13.55 -21.42
N ALA A 123 -5.01 12.64 -22.19
CA ALA A 123 -5.05 11.23 -21.87
C ALA A 123 -3.65 10.58 -21.90
N GLN A 124 -2.74 11.05 -22.77
CA GLN A 124 -1.43 10.45 -22.94
C GLN A 124 -0.47 10.80 -21.77
N ILE A 125 -0.45 12.06 -21.34
CA ILE A 125 0.52 12.56 -20.35
C ILE A 125 0.32 11.97 -18.95
N ILE A 126 -0.86 11.46 -18.65
CA ILE A 126 -1.18 10.92 -17.30
C ILE A 126 -0.89 9.43 -17.15
N GLU A 127 -0.52 8.71 -18.21
CA GLU A 127 -0.37 7.26 -18.25
C GLU A 127 0.58 6.75 -17.16
N THR A 128 1.82 7.24 -17.13
CA THR A 128 2.87 6.74 -16.22
C THR A 128 2.47 6.93 -14.76
N PHE A 129 2.00 8.12 -14.38
CA PHE A 129 1.64 8.37 -12.98
C PHE A 129 0.45 7.53 -12.52
N LEU A 130 -0.58 7.40 -13.35
CA LEU A 130 -1.74 6.55 -13.04
C LEU A 130 -1.31 5.10 -12.84
N LEU A 131 -0.49 4.57 -13.74
CA LEU A 131 0.01 3.20 -13.64
C LEU A 131 0.91 3.01 -12.43
N LEU A 132 1.85 3.91 -12.16
CA LEU A 132 2.73 3.86 -11.00
C LEU A 132 1.92 3.78 -9.70
N THR A 133 0.94 4.65 -9.56
CA THR A 133 0.12 4.79 -8.34
C THR A 133 -0.80 3.59 -8.12
N LEU A 134 -1.55 3.18 -9.15
CA LEU A 134 -2.50 2.07 -9.07
C LEU A 134 -1.77 0.72 -8.94
N ASN A 135 -0.65 0.52 -9.65
CA ASN A 135 0.16 -0.69 -9.52
C ASN A 135 0.67 -0.89 -8.10
N HIS A 136 1.35 0.13 -7.54
CA HIS A 136 1.94 0.00 -6.22
C HIS A 136 0.88 -0.19 -5.14
N GLN A 137 -0.12 0.70 -5.07
CA GLN A 137 -1.07 0.65 -3.97
C GLN A 137 -2.02 -0.55 -4.06
N SER A 138 -2.47 -0.93 -5.26
CA SER A 138 -3.30 -2.13 -5.41
C SER A 138 -2.53 -3.41 -5.10
N LEU A 139 -1.24 -3.48 -5.46
CA LEU A 139 -0.37 -4.60 -5.09
C LEU A 139 -0.27 -4.77 -3.58
N ILE A 140 0.05 -3.69 -2.86
CA ILE A 140 0.22 -3.73 -1.41
C ILE A 140 -1.11 -3.97 -0.70
N ALA A 141 -2.21 -3.36 -1.14
CA ALA A 141 -3.54 -3.62 -0.59
C ALA A 141 -3.96 -5.09 -0.78
N THR A 142 -3.67 -5.68 -1.94
CA THR A 142 -3.93 -7.09 -2.22
C THR A 142 -3.10 -8.01 -1.32
N LYS A 143 -1.81 -7.74 -1.18
CA LYS A 143 -0.93 -8.50 -0.27
C LYS A 143 -1.39 -8.39 1.17
N ALA A 144 -1.71 -7.18 1.63
CA ALA A 144 -2.24 -6.93 2.98
C ALA A 144 -3.55 -7.68 3.23
N ASN A 145 -4.45 -7.73 2.25
CA ASN A 145 -5.71 -8.47 2.37
C ASN A 145 -5.48 -9.97 2.57
N ARG A 146 -4.55 -10.56 1.85
CA ARG A 146 -4.18 -11.97 2.02
C ARG A 146 -3.61 -12.23 3.42
N VAL A 147 -2.69 -11.37 3.87
CA VAL A 147 -2.11 -11.43 5.22
C VAL A 147 -3.18 -11.28 6.30
N ALA A 148 -4.06 -10.29 6.18
CA ALA A 148 -5.13 -10.05 7.16
C ALA A 148 -6.12 -11.23 7.24
N ARG A 149 -6.48 -11.83 6.10
CA ARG A 149 -7.36 -13.01 6.07
C ARG A 149 -6.70 -14.24 6.68
N SER A 150 -5.39 -14.45 6.45
CA SER A 150 -4.66 -15.58 7.04
C SER A 150 -4.58 -15.49 8.58
N ALA A 151 -4.68 -14.28 9.13
CA ALA A 151 -4.68 -14.04 10.58
C ALA A 151 -5.99 -14.46 11.29
N ARG A 152 -7.01 -14.90 10.55
CA ARG A 152 -8.28 -15.43 11.11
C ARG A 152 -8.91 -14.51 12.15
N GLY A 153 -9.07 -13.23 11.82
CA GLY A 153 -9.67 -12.22 12.68
C GLY A 153 -8.74 -11.58 13.72
N ARG A 154 -7.50 -12.04 13.83
CA ARG A 154 -6.49 -11.41 14.68
C ARG A 154 -6.01 -10.09 14.08
N THR A 155 -5.53 -9.20 14.93
CA THR A 155 -5.00 -7.90 14.49
C THR A 155 -3.72 -8.08 13.68
N VAL A 156 -3.65 -7.39 12.55
CA VAL A 156 -2.43 -7.25 11.74
C VAL A 156 -2.06 -5.78 11.69
N LEU A 157 -0.80 -5.46 12.03
CA LEU A 157 -0.21 -4.14 11.86
C LEU A 157 0.87 -4.19 10.78
N GLU A 158 0.92 -3.15 9.97
CA GLU A 158 1.96 -2.97 8.95
C GLU A 158 3.24 -2.41 9.63
N PHE A 159 4.36 -3.14 9.58
CA PHE A 159 5.64 -2.79 10.23
C PHE A 159 6.80 -2.70 9.22
N GLY A 160 6.50 -2.40 7.95
CA GLY A 160 7.46 -2.48 6.86
C GLY A 160 8.12 -1.19 6.43
N SER A 161 7.77 -0.02 6.95
CA SER A 161 8.20 1.30 6.45
C SER A 161 9.70 1.38 6.14
N ARG A 162 10.58 0.90 7.04
CA ARG A 162 12.04 0.90 6.86
C ARG A 162 12.56 -0.07 5.79
N ARG A 163 11.70 -0.89 5.20
CA ARG A 163 11.99 -1.88 4.14
C ARG A 163 11.36 -1.54 2.80
N ALA A 164 10.56 -0.48 2.74
CA ALA A 164 9.93 -0.01 1.52
C ALA A 164 10.96 0.56 0.53
N GLN A 165 10.60 0.60 -0.75
CA GLN A 165 11.43 1.12 -1.83
C GLN A 165 11.27 2.65 -1.97
N GLY A 166 11.63 3.39 -0.96
CA GLY A 166 11.57 4.85 -0.91
C GLY A 166 10.49 5.39 0.02
N SER A 167 10.51 6.69 0.27
CA SER A 167 9.62 7.38 1.21
C SER A 167 8.16 7.24 0.84
N ASP A 168 7.84 7.49 -0.43
CA ASP A 168 6.46 7.40 -0.91
C ASP A 168 5.92 5.97 -0.83
N ALA A 169 6.76 4.97 -1.15
CA ALA A 169 6.39 3.58 -1.00
C ALA A 169 6.14 3.19 0.46
N ALA A 170 6.86 3.78 1.42
CA ALA A 170 6.59 3.57 2.85
C ALA A 170 5.24 4.16 3.26
N VAL A 171 4.98 5.41 2.90
CA VAL A 171 3.78 6.14 3.30
C VAL A 171 2.52 5.61 2.59
N LEU A 172 2.56 5.53 1.26
CA LEU A 172 1.42 5.07 0.46
C LEU A 172 1.21 3.56 0.56
N GLY A 173 2.29 2.79 0.77
CA GLY A 173 2.19 1.36 1.04
C GLY A 173 1.52 1.07 2.38
N ALA A 174 1.83 1.83 3.44
CA ALA A 174 1.15 1.70 4.73
C ALA A 174 -0.35 2.06 4.63
N ARG A 175 -0.69 3.12 3.88
CA ARG A 175 -2.09 3.45 3.56
C ARG A 175 -2.79 2.31 2.80
N ALA A 176 -2.15 1.79 1.78
CA ALA A 176 -2.69 0.68 0.99
C ALA A 176 -2.87 -0.59 1.83
N ALA A 177 -1.95 -0.88 2.74
CA ALA A 177 -2.07 -1.99 3.67
C ALA A 177 -3.29 -1.84 4.61
N TYR A 178 -3.58 -0.62 5.04
CA TYR A 178 -4.78 -0.32 5.83
C TYR A 178 -6.07 -0.55 5.01
N ILE A 179 -6.11 -0.10 3.75
CA ILE A 179 -7.23 -0.40 2.82
C ILE A 179 -7.37 -1.93 2.65
N GLY A 180 -6.26 -2.66 2.58
CA GLY A 180 -6.23 -4.11 2.47
C GLY A 180 -6.67 -4.88 3.71
N GLY A 181 -6.83 -4.21 4.86
CA GLY A 181 -7.36 -4.81 6.12
C GLY A 181 -6.39 -4.86 7.29
N CYS A 182 -5.20 -4.29 7.19
CA CYS A 182 -4.37 -4.00 8.37
C CYS A 182 -5.06 -2.99 9.27
N ARG A 183 -4.86 -3.10 10.59
CA ARG A 183 -5.54 -2.22 11.56
C ARG A 183 -4.75 -0.96 11.92
N GLY A 184 -3.54 -0.84 11.39
CA GLY A 184 -2.65 0.31 11.62
C GLY A 184 -1.27 0.05 11.05
N THR A 185 -0.36 0.99 11.27
CA THR A 185 0.99 0.99 10.73
C THR A 185 2.01 1.44 11.78
N ALA A 186 3.30 1.16 11.55
CA ALA A 186 4.40 1.78 12.27
C ALA A 186 4.85 3.12 11.63
N CYS A 187 4.25 3.54 10.52
CA CYS A 187 4.61 4.75 9.80
C CYS A 187 3.89 5.97 10.36
N THR A 188 4.54 6.76 11.18
CA THR A 188 3.98 7.96 11.80
C THR A 188 3.47 8.98 10.79
N LEU A 189 4.20 9.17 9.67
CA LEU A 189 3.78 10.11 8.62
C LEU A 189 2.49 9.67 7.92
N THR A 190 2.22 8.37 7.82
CA THR A 190 0.96 7.87 7.26
C THR A 190 -0.24 8.16 8.18
N ASP A 191 -0.04 8.13 9.49
CA ASP A 191 -1.06 8.57 10.45
C ASP A 191 -1.35 10.07 10.30
N GLU A 192 -0.30 10.88 10.30
CA GLU A 192 -0.42 12.34 10.14
C GLU A 192 -1.15 12.75 8.86
N LEU A 193 -0.83 12.12 7.71
CA LEU A 193 -1.37 12.52 6.41
C LEU A 193 -2.71 11.89 6.06
N TYR A 194 -2.98 10.68 6.55
CA TYR A 194 -4.12 9.87 6.11
C TYR A 194 -4.97 9.31 7.25
N GLY A 195 -4.63 9.60 8.50
CA GLY A 195 -5.38 9.12 9.67
C GLY A 195 -5.32 7.60 9.84
N VAL A 196 -4.32 6.93 9.29
CA VAL A 196 -4.08 5.50 9.52
C VAL A 196 -3.43 5.31 10.88
N PRO A 197 -4.08 4.66 11.87
CA PRO A 197 -3.58 4.62 13.23
C PRO A 197 -2.14 4.13 13.33
N ALA A 198 -1.23 4.97 13.84
CA ALA A 198 0.14 4.57 14.10
C ALA A 198 0.24 3.81 15.42
N GLY A 199 1.05 2.74 15.42
CA GLY A 199 1.33 1.95 16.58
C GLY A 199 2.75 1.41 16.58
N GLY A 200 3.31 1.30 17.76
CA GLY A 200 4.65 0.77 17.94
C GLY A 200 4.88 0.40 19.40
N THR A 201 5.99 -0.25 19.64
CA THR A 201 6.39 -0.63 20.99
C THR A 201 7.82 -0.13 21.25
N MET A 202 8.75 -1.02 21.43
CA MET A 202 10.18 -0.72 21.61
C MET A 202 11.01 -1.56 20.63
N ALA A 203 12.26 -1.17 20.43
CA ALA A 203 13.26 -2.02 19.81
C ALA A 203 14.15 -2.66 20.88
N HIS A 204 14.94 -3.67 20.50
CA HIS A 204 15.92 -4.30 21.42
C HIS A 204 16.90 -3.29 22.02
N SER A 205 17.24 -2.23 21.31
CA SER A 205 18.10 -1.15 21.80
C SER A 205 17.54 -0.46 23.05
N TRP A 206 16.22 -0.34 23.21
CA TRP A 206 15.62 0.16 24.44
C TRP A 206 16.04 -0.71 25.64
N VAL A 207 15.88 -2.03 25.50
CA VAL A 207 16.25 -2.98 26.56
C VAL A 207 17.74 -2.91 26.86
N GLN A 208 18.58 -2.79 25.82
CA GLN A 208 20.03 -2.76 25.93
C GLN A 208 20.59 -1.46 26.53
N MET A 209 19.80 -0.38 26.58
CA MET A 209 20.22 0.92 27.18
C MET A 209 20.14 0.89 28.71
N PHE A 210 19.50 -0.11 29.33
CA PHE A 210 19.37 -0.26 30.77
C PHE A 210 20.33 -1.33 31.29
N ASP A 211 20.66 -1.26 32.57
CA ASP A 211 21.55 -2.22 33.23
C ASP A 211 20.92 -3.62 33.31
N SER A 212 19.59 -3.70 33.29
CA SER A 212 18.87 -4.96 33.26
C SER A 212 17.60 -4.86 32.41
N GLU A 213 17.17 -6.01 31.87
CA GLU A 213 15.89 -6.15 31.14
C GLU A 213 14.70 -5.79 32.05
N TYR A 214 14.78 -6.10 33.33
CA TYR A 214 13.75 -5.75 34.31
C TYR A 214 13.62 -4.23 34.43
N ASP A 215 14.71 -3.47 34.54
CA ASP A 215 14.68 -2.00 34.67
C ASP A 215 14.12 -1.36 33.41
N ALA A 216 14.48 -1.88 32.24
CA ALA A 216 13.92 -1.43 30.97
C ALA A 216 12.40 -1.62 30.89
N PHE A 217 11.91 -2.77 31.30
CA PHE A 217 10.48 -3.10 31.29
C PHE A 217 9.72 -2.28 32.34
N LYS A 218 10.30 -2.12 33.52
CA LYS A 218 9.72 -1.29 34.59
C LYS A 218 9.56 0.15 34.15
N ALA A 219 10.62 0.76 33.64
CA ALA A 219 10.57 2.13 33.12
C ALA A 219 9.52 2.29 32.03
N TYR A 220 9.41 1.34 31.09
CA TYR A 220 8.40 1.39 30.02
C TYR A 220 6.97 1.32 30.55
N CYS A 221 6.69 0.43 31.49
CA CYS A 221 5.38 0.31 32.12
C CYS A 221 5.00 1.50 33.01
N GLU A 222 6.00 2.19 33.61
CA GLU A 222 5.77 3.41 34.39
C GLU A 222 5.41 4.59 33.48
N ILE A 223 6.04 4.71 32.30
CA ILE A 223 5.82 5.78 31.32
C ILE A 223 4.54 5.56 30.50
N TYR A 224 4.27 4.30 30.10
CA TYR A 224 3.14 3.92 29.26
C TYR A 224 2.24 2.87 29.93
N PRO A 225 1.58 3.19 31.03
CA PRO A 225 0.91 2.19 31.87
C PRO A 225 -0.37 1.62 31.26
N ASP A 226 -1.04 2.33 30.34
CA ASP A 226 -2.38 1.98 29.88
C ASP A 226 -2.42 0.72 28.98
N ASN A 227 -1.37 0.47 28.21
CA ASN A 227 -1.26 -0.70 27.35
C ASN A 227 0.19 -0.98 26.94
N PRO A 228 1.11 -1.26 27.90
CA PRO A 228 2.50 -1.51 27.58
C PRO A 228 2.66 -2.82 26.82
N THR A 229 3.51 -2.82 25.80
CA THR A 229 3.95 -4.02 25.08
C THR A 229 5.44 -4.21 25.25
N LEU A 230 5.85 -5.25 25.94
CA LEU A 230 7.24 -5.54 26.29
C LEU A 230 7.88 -6.51 25.30
N LEU A 231 9.06 -6.19 24.79
CA LEU A 231 9.83 -7.02 23.85
C LEU A 231 10.69 -8.00 24.65
N VAL A 232 10.25 -9.26 24.70
CA VAL A 232 10.74 -10.24 25.69
C VAL A 232 11.84 -11.18 25.17
N ASP A 233 12.32 -10.98 23.95
CA ASP A 233 13.29 -11.88 23.31
C ASP A 233 14.66 -11.21 23.05
N THR A 234 14.99 -10.14 23.82
CA THR A 234 16.30 -9.49 23.69
C THR A 234 17.43 -10.44 24.11
N TYR A 235 17.25 -11.24 25.16
CA TYR A 235 18.24 -12.17 25.67
C TYR A 235 17.73 -13.61 25.66
N ASN A 236 16.81 -13.95 26.57
CA ASN A 236 16.21 -15.28 26.64
C ASN A 236 14.72 -15.17 26.97
N THR A 237 13.89 -15.48 26.00
CA THR A 237 12.43 -15.32 26.10
C THR A 237 11.83 -15.97 27.34
N LEU A 238 12.15 -17.27 27.59
CA LEU A 238 11.48 -18.04 28.63
C LEU A 238 12.19 -18.01 30.00
N LYS A 239 13.52 -17.75 30.03
CA LYS A 239 14.28 -17.73 31.30
C LYS A 239 14.42 -16.31 31.87
N SER A 240 14.25 -15.26 31.05
CA SER A 240 14.47 -13.89 31.44
C SER A 240 13.29 -12.99 31.01
N GLY A 241 12.98 -12.89 29.71
CA GLY A 241 12.04 -11.91 29.19
C GLY A 241 10.63 -12.04 29.76
N VAL A 242 9.99 -13.19 29.59
CA VAL A 242 8.63 -13.42 30.11
C VAL A 242 8.58 -13.36 31.65
N PRO A 243 9.51 -13.96 32.42
CA PRO A 243 9.55 -13.79 33.87
C PRO A 243 9.68 -12.35 34.33
N ASN A 244 10.58 -11.54 33.71
CA ASN A 244 10.73 -10.11 34.02
C ASN A 244 9.49 -9.31 33.65
N ALA A 245 8.84 -9.59 32.52
CA ALA A 245 7.59 -8.97 32.14
C ALA A 245 6.49 -9.23 33.19
N ILE A 246 6.29 -10.48 33.60
CA ILE A 246 5.33 -10.86 34.65
C ILE A 246 5.63 -10.16 35.96
N ARG A 247 6.89 -10.10 36.34
CA ARG A 247 7.32 -9.42 37.57
C ARG A 247 6.94 -7.93 37.51
N VAL A 248 7.26 -7.26 36.42
CA VAL A 248 6.94 -5.84 36.25
C VAL A 248 5.43 -5.59 36.18
N PHE A 249 4.66 -6.44 35.50
CA PHE A 249 3.20 -6.33 35.50
C PHE A 249 2.62 -6.45 36.93
N ASN A 250 3.14 -7.36 37.75
CA ASN A 250 2.72 -7.51 39.13
C ASN A 250 3.11 -6.31 40.01
N GLU A 251 4.27 -5.73 39.80
CA GLU A 251 4.80 -4.64 40.63
C GLU A 251 4.28 -3.25 40.18
N VAL A 252 4.01 -3.03 38.88
CA VAL A 252 3.66 -1.72 38.34
C VAL A 252 2.19 -1.60 37.92
N LEU A 253 1.65 -2.60 37.20
CA LEU A 253 0.28 -2.51 36.67
C LEU A 253 -0.77 -2.97 37.66
N LYS A 254 -0.56 -4.12 38.29
CA LYS A 254 -1.53 -4.72 39.21
C LYS A 254 -1.90 -3.81 40.38
N PRO A 255 -0.97 -3.12 41.06
CA PRO A 255 -1.32 -2.19 42.14
C PRO A 255 -2.14 -0.98 41.68
N ARG A 256 -2.08 -0.66 40.38
CA ARG A 256 -2.85 0.43 39.72
C ARG A 256 -4.20 -0.03 39.18
N GLY A 257 -4.54 -1.32 39.34
CA GLY A 257 -5.76 -1.91 38.77
C GLY A 257 -5.74 -2.03 37.26
N LEU A 258 -4.56 -1.98 36.62
CA LEU A 258 -4.41 -2.04 35.16
C LEU A 258 -4.17 -3.49 34.75
N THR A 259 -4.92 -3.96 33.76
CA THR A 259 -4.88 -5.34 33.25
C THR A 259 -4.52 -5.45 31.75
N LYS A 260 -4.53 -4.32 31.04
CA LYS A 260 -4.18 -4.29 29.62
C LYS A 260 -2.67 -4.26 29.46
N CYS A 261 -2.10 -5.30 28.92
CA CYS A 261 -0.69 -5.38 28.60
C CYS A 261 -0.46 -6.39 27.47
N ALA A 262 0.73 -6.36 26.89
CA ALA A 262 1.15 -7.33 25.89
C ALA A 262 2.64 -7.66 26.04
N ILE A 263 3.02 -8.81 25.52
CA ILE A 263 4.41 -9.15 25.21
C ILE A 263 4.59 -9.29 23.71
N ARG A 264 5.80 -9.04 23.22
CA ARG A 264 6.16 -9.20 21.82
C ARG A 264 7.37 -10.10 21.66
N LEU A 265 7.26 -11.02 20.71
CA LEU A 265 8.33 -11.91 20.26
C LEU A 265 8.68 -11.55 18.81
N ASP A 266 9.96 -11.41 18.51
CA ASP A 266 10.51 -11.03 17.21
C ASP A 266 11.46 -12.10 16.64
N SER A 267 11.76 -13.16 17.41
CA SER A 267 12.73 -14.21 17.04
C SER A 267 12.40 -15.56 17.65
N GLY A 268 12.99 -16.63 17.09
CA GLY A 268 12.89 -18.00 17.58
C GLY A 268 11.70 -18.79 17.01
N ASP A 269 11.45 -19.97 17.57
CA ASP A 269 10.29 -20.81 17.23
C ASP A 269 9.02 -20.21 17.86
N MET A 270 8.27 -19.46 17.04
CA MET A 270 7.07 -18.76 17.51
C MET A 270 6.00 -19.71 18.04
N THR A 271 5.83 -20.89 17.45
CA THR A 271 4.84 -21.87 17.93
C THR A 271 5.17 -22.36 19.32
N TYR A 272 6.40 -22.76 19.55
CA TYR A 272 6.87 -23.22 20.84
C TYR A 272 6.87 -22.11 21.88
N LEU A 273 7.48 -20.96 21.55
CA LEU A 273 7.66 -19.86 22.49
C LEU A 273 6.33 -19.24 22.92
N THR A 274 5.38 -19.04 21.99
CA THR A 274 4.08 -18.44 22.35
C THR A 274 3.23 -19.37 23.23
N LYS A 275 3.26 -20.69 22.99
CA LYS A 275 2.59 -21.65 23.85
C LYS A 275 3.17 -21.66 25.28
N LYS A 276 4.49 -21.60 25.41
CA LYS A 276 5.15 -21.55 26.73
C LYS A 276 4.90 -20.20 27.42
N ALA A 277 5.04 -19.10 26.70
CA ALA A 277 4.78 -17.77 27.24
C ALA A 277 3.31 -17.63 27.71
N ARG A 278 2.34 -18.11 26.91
CA ARG A 278 0.91 -18.10 27.30
C ARG A 278 0.69 -18.87 28.62
N LYS A 279 1.25 -20.06 28.72
CA LYS A 279 1.15 -20.86 29.97
C LYS A 279 1.73 -20.10 31.17
N MET A 280 2.91 -19.49 31.03
CA MET A 280 3.54 -18.73 32.13
C MET A 280 2.72 -17.50 32.54
N LEU A 281 2.13 -16.79 31.56
CA LEU A 281 1.26 -15.65 31.81
C LEU A 281 -0.02 -16.07 32.54
N ASP A 282 -0.66 -17.16 32.11
CA ASP A 282 -1.87 -17.70 32.74
C ASP A 282 -1.62 -18.16 34.18
N GLU A 283 -0.54 -18.91 34.43
CA GLU A 283 -0.13 -19.34 35.77
C GLU A 283 0.18 -18.17 36.72
N ALA A 284 0.53 -16.98 36.15
CA ALA A 284 0.77 -15.76 36.91
C ALA A 284 -0.47 -14.84 37.06
N GLY A 285 -1.63 -15.26 36.53
CA GLY A 285 -2.89 -14.50 36.59
C GLY A 285 -2.97 -13.36 35.54
N TRP A 286 -2.27 -13.50 34.41
CA TRP A 286 -2.25 -12.53 33.28
C TRP A 286 -2.85 -13.12 32.00
N GLU A 287 -4.01 -13.80 32.14
CA GLU A 287 -4.73 -14.41 31.00
C GLU A 287 -5.14 -13.37 29.94
N SER A 288 -5.36 -12.12 30.37
CA SER A 288 -5.72 -11.01 29.47
C SER A 288 -4.54 -10.44 28.69
N CYS A 289 -3.30 -10.74 29.10
CA CYS A 289 -2.08 -10.25 28.43
C CYS A 289 -2.03 -10.78 26.99
N LYS A 290 -1.85 -9.87 26.03
CA LYS A 290 -1.79 -10.21 24.61
C LYS A 290 -0.39 -10.65 24.20
N ILE A 291 -0.31 -11.55 23.22
CA ILE A 291 0.96 -11.98 22.61
C ILE A 291 1.03 -11.48 21.19
N SER A 292 2.01 -10.64 20.91
CA SER A 292 2.32 -10.12 19.60
C SER A 292 3.53 -10.82 18.99
N CYS A 293 3.47 -11.16 17.70
CA CYS A 293 4.60 -11.70 16.97
C CYS A 293 4.94 -10.82 15.76
N SER A 294 6.23 -10.67 15.50
CA SER A 294 6.77 -9.97 14.34
C SER A 294 7.96 -10.76 13.77
N ASN A 295 8.59 -10.24 12.70
CA ASN A 295 9.70 -10.84 11.97
C ASN A 295 9.30 -11.79 10.83
N ALA A 296 9.68 -11.42 9.61
CA ALA A 296 9.61 -12.21 8.37
C ALA A 296 8.27 -12.91 8.08
N LEU A 297 7.17 -12.40 8.63
CA LEU A 297 5.82 -12.96 8.49
C LEU A 297 5.23 -12.65 7.10
N ASP A 298 4.50 -13.61 6.59
CA ASP A 298 3.61 -13.51 5.42
C ASP A 298 2.34 -14.35 5.66
N GLU A 299 1.43 -14.35 4.70
CA GLU A 299 0.16 -15.09 4.79
C GLU A 299 0.34 -16.60 5.00
N TYR A 300 1.37 -17.19 4.41
CA TYR A 300 1.63 -18.63 4.51
C TYR A 300 2.16 -18.99 5.91
N LEU A 301 3.17 -18.25 6.37
CA LEU A 301 3.75 -18.49 7.70
C LEU A 301 2.74 -18.22 8.82
N ILE A 302 1.92 -17.17 8.69
CA ILE A 302 0.84 -16.90 9.66
C ILE A 302 -0.13 -18.08 9.71
N GLN A 303 -0.55 -18.60 8.56
CA GLN A 303 -1.44 -19.75 8.49
C GLN A 303 -0.82 -20.99 9.17
N ASP A 304 0.47 -21.27 8.88
CA ASP A 304 1.18 -22.40 9.46
C ASP A 304 1.32 -22.29 10.98
N LEU A 305 1.72 -21.13 11.49
CA LEU A 305 1.80 -20.87 12.93
C LEU A 305 0.45 -21.13 13.63
N LEU A 306 -0.63 -20.62 13.05
CA LEU A 306 -1.97 -20.82 13.62
C LEU A 306 -2.44 -22.27 13.51
N ASN A 307 -2.12 -22.99 12.44
CA ASN A 307 -2.43 -24.42 12.28
C ASN A 307 -1.67 -25.27 13.31
N GLN A 308 -0.44 -24.88 13.67
CA GLN A 308 0.35 -25.51 14.70
C GLN A 308 -0.10 -25.12 16.12
N GLY A 309 -1.09 -24.25 16.26
CA GLY A 309 -1.67 -23.84 17.54
C GLY A 309 -0.86 -22.79 18.29
N ALA A 310 -0.08 -21.96 17.58
CA ALA A 310 0.59 -20.81 18.17
C ALA A 310 -0.41 -19.88 18.87
N GLN A 311 -0.05 -19.39 20.05
CA GLN A 311 -0.89 -18.52 20.88
C GLN A 311 -0.56 -17.05 20.59
N ILE A 312 -1.07 -16.53 19.49
CA ILE A 312 -0.77 -15.18 18.99
C ILE A 312 -2.07 -14.39 18.85
N ASP A 313 -2.09 -13.18 19.37
CA ASP A 313 -3.23 -12.25 19.28
C ASP A 313 -3.04 -11.18 18.21
N LEU A 314 -1.78 -10.81 17.93
CA LEU A 314 -1.42 -9.72 17.01
C LEU A 314 -0.19 -10.07 16.18
N PHE A 315 -0.22 -9.72 14.91
CA PHE A 315 0.90 -9.87 13.98
C PHE A 315 1.42 -8.50 13.52
N GLY A 316 2.72 -8.27 13.68
CA GLY A 316 3.45 -7.16 13.07
C GLY A 316 4.13 -7.64 11.78
N VAL A 317 3.60 -7.28 10.63
CA VAL A 317 4.07 -7.77 9.33
C VAL A 317 4.81 -6.66 8.60
N GLY A 318 6.09 -6.88 8.29
CA GLY A 318 6.97 -5.84 7.74
C GLY A 318 7.36 -6.07 6.29
N GLU A 319 8.62 -6.49 6.08
CA GLU A 319 9.27 -6.57 4.77
C GLU A 319 8.44 -7.29 3.70
N ARG A 320 7.96 -8.49 3.99
CA ARG A 320 7.27 -9.32 3.00
C ARG A 320 5.94 -8.74 2.55
N LEU A 321 5.31 -7.90 3.37
CA LEU A 321 4.09 -7.17 3.02
C LEU A 321 4.41 -5.93 2.19
N ILE A 322 5.23 -5.02 2.73
CA ILE A 322 5.45 -3.69 2.12
C ILE A 322 6.20 -3.77 0.78
N THR A 323 6.93 -4.84 0.53
CA THR A 323 7.61 -5.08 -0.74
C THR A 323 6.85 -6.03 -1.66
N ALA A 324 5.72 -6.59 -1.22
CA ALA A 324 5.03 -7.71 -1.89
C ALA A 324 6.01 -8.78 -2.39
N ARG A 325 6.93 -9.19 -1.52
CA ARG A 325 8.17 -9.92 -1.85
C ARG A 325 7.99 -11.14 -2.75
N SER A 326 6.87 -11.84 -2.62
CA SER A 326 6.60 -13.07 -3.40
C SER A 326 6.36 -12.80 -4.88
N GLU A 327 5.64 -11.71 -5.20
CA GLU A 327 5.38 -11.25 -6.56
C GLU A 327 5.24 -9.72 -6.56
N PRO A 328 6.34 -8.97 -6.82
CA PRO A 328 6.41 -7.54 -6.58
C PRO A 328 5.86 -6.69 -7.74
N VAL A 329 5.12 -7.27 -8.67
CA VAL A 329 4.58 -6.58 -9.84
C VAL A 329 3.09 -6.84 -9.97
N PHE A 330 2.28 -5.79 -9.98
CA PHE A 330 0.82 -5.90 -10.20
C PHE A 330 0.47 -5.99 -11.69
N GLY A 331 1.17 -5.24 -12.53
CA GLY A 331 1.09 -5.35 -13.98
C GLY A 331 -0.16 -4.73 -14.61
N CYS A 332 -0.68 -3.63 -14.06
CA CYS A 332 -1.66 -2.80 -14.75
C CYS A 332 -1.09 -2.27 -16.06
N VAL A 333 -1.99 -2.09 -17.02
CA VAL A 333 -1.71 -1.50 -18.33
C VAL A 333 -2.72 -0.40 -18.63
N TYR A 334 -2.29 0.59 -19.43
CA TYR A 334 -3.10 1.70 -19.94
C TYR A 334 -3.27 1.50 -21.45
N LYS A 335 -4.48 1.29 -21.94
CA LYS A 335 -4.66 0.90 -23.34
C LYS A 335 -5.80 1.63 -23.99
N LEU A 336 -5.52 2.18 -25.20
CA LEU A 336 -6.53 2.81 -26.04
C LEU A 336 -7.61 1.79 -26.42
N ALA A 337 -8.85 2.10 -26.07
CA ALA A 337 -10.03 1.27 -26.31
C ALA A 337 -10.97 1.84 -27.37
N ALA A 338 -11.01 3.16 -27.51
CA ALA A 338 -11.82 3.85 -28.52
C ALA A 338 -11.32 5.28 -28.77
N VAL A 339 -11.81 5.88 -29.85
CA VAL A 339 -11.72 7.32 -30.15
C VAL A 339 -13.09 7.82 -30.58
N GLU A 340 -13.34 9.15 -30.52
CA GLU A 340 -14.51 9.74 -31.14
C GLU A 340 -14.18 10.20 -32.57
N ASP A 341 -15.16 10.09 -33.47
CA ASP A 341 -15.12 10.74 -34.80
C ASP A 341 -15.61 12.19 -34.69
N GLU A 342 -15.62 12.92 -35.81
CA GLU A 342 -16.08 14.30 -35.86
C GLU A 342 -17.56 14.47 -35.50
N ALA A 343 -18.36 13.44 -35.64
CA ALA A 343 -19.78 13.41 -35.26
C ALA A 343 -20.03 13.01 -33.80
N GLY A 344 -18.96 12.70 -33.06
CA GLY A 344 -19.04 12.24 -31.66
C GLY A 344 -19.37 10.74 -31.50
N ASN A 345 -19.31 9.96 -32.57
CA ASN A 345 -19.53 8.51 -32.48
C ASN A 345 -18.28 7.84 -31.92
N ILE A 346 -18.49 6.88 -31.03
CA ILE A 346 -17.39 6.11 -30.43
C ILE A 346 -16.94 5.03 -31.43
N ILE A 347 -15.70 5.16 -31.90
CA ILE A 347 -15.07 4.21 -32.83
C ILE A 347 -14.14 3.31 -32.02
N PRO A 348 -14.43 2.01 -31.89
CA PRO A 348 -13.61 1.09 -31.12
C PRO A 348 -12.21 0.96 -31.72
N LYS A 349 -11.22 0.80 -30.84
CA LYS A 349 -9.83 0.52 -31.18
C LYS A 349 -9.37 -0.76 -30.50
N ILE A 350 -8.77 -1.65 -31.27
CA ILE A 350 -8.27 -2.93 -30.75
C ILE A 350 -6.83 -3.13 -31.19
N LYS A 351 -6.00 -3.56 -30.25
CA LYS A 351 -4.69 -4.11 -30.58
C LYS A 351 -4.86 -5.62 -30.82
N VAL A 352 -4.72 -6.04 -32.06
CA VAL A 352 -4.56 -7.46 -32.40
C VAL A 352 -3.10 -7.84 -32.16
N SER A 353 -2.84 -8.83 -31.37
CA SER A 353 -1.49 -9.29 -31.00
C SER A 353 -1.38 -10.80 -31.26
N GLU A 354 -0.20 -11.25 -31.66
CA GLU A 354 0.12 -12.68 -31.75
C GLU A 354 -0.01 -13.39 -30.38
N ASN A 355 0.22 -12.66 -29.30
CA ASN A 355 -0.08 -13.14 -27.95
C ASN A 355 -1.52 -12.78 -27.59
N VAL A 356 -2.39 -13.79 -27.59
CA VAL A 356 -3.85 -13.67 -27.29
C VAL A 356 -4.09 -12.94 -25.96
N GLY A 357 -3.28 -13.18 -24.92
CA GLY A 357 -3.37 -12.50 -23.63
C GLY A 357 -3.08 -10.98 -23.66
N LYS A 358 -2.62 -10.46 -24.81
CA LYS A 358 -2.38 -9.03 -25.02
C LYS A 358 -3.44 -8.34 -25.90
N ILE A 359 -4.45 -9.07 -26.37
CA ILE A 359 -5.57 -8.51 -27.09
C ILE A 359 -6.38 -7.66 -26.11
N THR A 360 -6.74 -6.44 -26.52
CA THR A 360 -7.52 -5.51 -25.69
C THR A 360 -9.00 -5.63 -25.96
N ASN A 361 -9.82 -5.39 -24.94
CA ASN A 361 -11.25 -5.22 -25.10
C ASN A 361 -11.54 -3.81 -25.64
N PRO A 362 -12.11 -3.67 -26.86
CA PRO A 362 -12.38 -2.36 -27.44
C PRO A 362 -13.66 -1.73 -26.88
N HIS A 363 -13.87 -0.44 -27.22
CA HIS A 363 -15.05 0.36 -26.92
C HIS A 363 -15.07 0.90 -25.48
N PHE A 364 -16.01 1.83 -25.21
CA PHE A 364 -16.31 2.27 -23.84
C PHE A 364 -17.13 1.23 -23.10
N LYS A 365 -16.67 0.80 -21.94
CA LYS A 365 -17.20 -0.35 -21.18
C LYS A 365 -17.62 0.03 -19.78
N LYS A 366 -18.58 -0.73 -19.24
CA LYS A 366 -18.96 -0.74 -17.81
C LYS A 366 -18.85 -2.15 -17.29
N ALA A 367 -18.23 -2.31 -16.13
CA ALA A 367 -18.25 -3.57 -15.39
C ALA A 367 -19.51 -3.64 -14.52
N TYR A 368 -20.18 -4.80 -14.54
CA TYR A 368 -21.35 -5.08 -13.71
C TYR A 368 -21.07 -6.31 -12.84
N ARG A 369 -21.48 -6.26 -11.59
CA ARG A 369 -21.45 -7.40 -10.68
C ARG A 369 -22.87 -7.81 -10.38
N PHE A 370 -23.15 -9.09 -10.62
CA PHE A 370 -24.39 -9.71 -10.26
C PHE A 370 -24.19 -10.46 -8.95
N TYR A 371 -24.98 -10.13 -7.95
CA TYR A 371 -25.02 -10.85 -6.69
C TYR A 371 -26.20 -11.84 -6.80
N GLY A 372 -25.90 -13.14 -6.84
CA GLY A 372 -26.93 -14.18 -6.79
C GLY A 372 -27.55 -14.23 -5.38
N ASN A 373 -28.86 -14.47 -5.31
CA ASN A 373 -29.49 -14.94 -4.09
C ASN A 373 -29.29 -16.46 -4.05
N ASP A 374 -28.20 -16.92 -3.45
CA ASP A 374 -28.01 -18.32 -3.09
C ASP A 374 -28.14 -18.47 -1.58
#